data_ba26b970c3dcb5859a83556ee10b5590
#
_entry.id   ba26b970c3dcb5859a83556ee10b5590
#
_cell.length_a   1.000
_cell.length_b   1.000
_cell.length_c   1.000
_cell.angle_alpha   90.00
_cell.angle_beta   90.00
_cell.angle_gamma   90.00
#
_symmetry.space_group_name_H-M   'P 1'
#
loop_
_entity.id
_entity.type
_entity.pdbx_description
1 polymer ?
#
loop_
_entity_poly.entity_id
_entity_poly.type
_entity_poly.pdbx_seq_one_letter_code
_entity_poly.pdbx_strand_id
1 'polypeptide(L)'
;MNLRKLLLGLILVAAPLTAAAAQDVQHFLVRVDHMLAIGPFALLSPDFYRLKALVEANGEDLKLEYAQKKARHEQTLFCPPTTDKPRVGKTEYLAALRAVPLNRRATTDTKDVLRTVLEKKYPCGRTA
;
A
#
# COMPACT_ATOMS: atom_id res chain seq x y z
N MET A 1 -33.53 -38.41 33.23
CA MET A 1 -33.91 -37.11 32.64
C MET A 1 -32.72 -36.52 31.91
N ASN A 2 -32.89 -36.27 30.65
CA ASN A 2 -31.82 -36.09 29.65
C ASN A 2 -31.17 -34.72 29.73
N LEU A 3 -29.96 -34.70 30.27
CA LEU A 3 -29.08 -33.52 30.26
C LEU A 3 -28.22 -33.52 28.98
N ARG A 4 -28.86 -33.77 27.85
CA ARG A 4 -28.16 -34.00 26.56
C ARG A 4 -28.57 -33.06 25.46
N LYS A 5 -28.89 -31.80 25.70
CA LYS A 5 -29.22 -30.88 24.60
C LYS A 5 -29.00 -29.42 24.96
N LEU A 6 -27.78 -29.00 25.18
CA LEU A 6 -27.42 -27.58 25.12
C LEU A 6 -25.93 -27.41 24.82
N LEU A 7 -25.46 -28.07 23.73
CA LEU A 7 -24.29 -27.61 23.01
C LEU A 7 -24.78 -26.68 21.86
N LEU A 8 -25.21 -25.50 22.22
CA LEU A 8 -25.33 -24.42 21.25
C LEU A 8 -23.91 -24.07 20.83
N GLY A 9 -23.58 -24.52 19.62
CA GLY A 9 -22.34 -24.17 18.96
C GLY A 9 -22.23 -22.66 18.84
N LEU A 10 -21.27 -22.10 19.55
CA LEU A 10 -20.77 -20.74 19.33
C LEU A 10 -20.03 -20.79 18.00
N ILE A 11 -20.76 -20.52 16.91
CA ILE A 11 -20.13 -20.27 15.61
C ILE A 11 -19.43 -18.94 15.76
N LEU A 12 -18.15 -18.98 16.05
CA LEU A 12 -17.26 -17.85 15.93
C LEU A 12 -17.19 -17.54 14.43
N VAL A 13 -18.03 -16.61 13.99
CA VAL A 13 -17.89 -16.00 12.68
C VAL A 13 -16.61 -15.16 12.76
N ALA A 14 -15.50 -15.77 12.38
CA ALA A 14 -14.29 -15.04 12.07
C ALA A 14 -14.61 -14.16 10.87
N ALA A 15 -14.97 -12.90 11.15
CA ALA A 15 -15.02 -11.90 10.10
C ALA A 15 -13.65 -11.88 9.42
N PRO A 16 -13.56 -12.04 8.08
CA PRO A 16 -12.29 -11.88 7.42
C PRO A 16 -11.85 -10.44 7.72
N LEU A 17 -10.69 -10.30 8.36
CA LEU A 17 -9.94 -9.06 8.33
C LEU A 17 -9.74 -8.79 6.84
N THR A 18 -10.54 -7.88 6.30
CA THR A 18 -10.34 -7.38 4.95
C THR A 18 -8.99 -6.69 4.96
N ALA A 19 -7.95 -7.45 4.65
CA ALA A 19 -6.70 -6.87 4.20
C ALA A 19 -7.08 -5.83 3.16
N ALA A 20 -6.65 -4.57 3.36
CA ALA A 20 -6.88 -3.51 2.37
C ALA A 20 -6.53 -4.11 1.02
N ALA A 21 -7.53 -4.22 0.14
CA ALA A 21 -7.40 -4.99 -1.09
C ALA A 21 -6.18 -4.47 -1.86
N ALA A 22 -5.17 -5.33 -1.99
CA ALA A 22 -4.00 -5.06 -2.80
C ALA A 22 -4.48 -4.59 -4.17
N GLN A 23 -4.10 -3.38 -4.55
CA GLN A 23 -4.51 -2.84 -5.84
C GLN A 23 -3.35 -2.93 -6.82
N ASP A 24 -3.57 -3.65 -7.92
CA ASP A 24 -2.58 -3.74 -8.97
C ASP A 24 -2.40 -2.41 -9.72
N VAL A 25 -1.22 -2.26 -10.30
CA VAL A 25 -0.80 -1.05 -11.01
C VAL A 25 -1.73 -0.74 -12.19
N GLN A 26 -2.23 -1.76 -12.88
CA GLN A 26 -3.10 -1.55 -14.06
C GLN A 26 -4.41 -0.86 -13.68
N HIS A 27 -5.13 -1.40 -12.69
CA HIS A 27 -6.39 -0.81 -12.22
C HIS A 27 -6.17 0.58 -11.61
N PHE A 28 -5.08 0.76 -10.88
CA PHE A 28 -4.75 2.06 -10.30
C PHE A 28 -4.53 3.12 -11.39
N LEU A 29 -3.73 2.83 -12.40
CA LEU A 29 -3.43 3.77 -13.49
C LEU A 29 -4.67 4.10 -14.33
N VAL A 30 -5.53 3.11 -14.63
CA VAL A 30 -6.80 3.36 -15.34
C VAL A 30 -7.65 4.38 -14.59
N ARG A 31 -7.76 4.26 -13.27
CA ARG A 31 -8.52 5.20 -12.44
C ARG A 31 -7.87 6.58 -12.38
N VAL A 32 -6.54 6.64 -12.28
CA VAL A 32 -5.79 7.90 -12.33
C VAL A 32 -6.00 8.60 -13.67
N ASP A 33 -5.87 7.88 -14.78
CA ASP A 33 -6.02 8.45 -16.11
C ASP A 33 -7.46 8.95 -16.35
N HIS A 34 -8.46 8.23 -15.86
CA HIS A 34 -9.85 8.69 -15.87
C HIS A 34 -10.03 10.01 -15.07
N MET A 35 -9.44 10.11 -13.90
CA MET A 35 -9.50 11.34 -13.11
C MET A 35 -8.78 12.51 -13.77
N LEU A 36 -7.63 12.27 -14.41
CA LEU A 36 -6.92 13.30 -15.14
C LEU A 36 -7.74 13.81 -16.34
N ALA A 37 -8.51 12.94 -16.99
CA ALA A 37 -9.41 13.31 -18.08
C ALA A 37 -10.58 14.20 -17.63
N ILE A 38 -11.09 14.00 -16.40
CA ILE A 38 -12.13 14.86 -15.81
C ILE A 38 -11.60 16.26 -15.44
N GLY A 39 -10.29 16.39 -15.23
CA GLY A 39 -9.63 17.64 -14.87
C GLY A 39 -9.95 18.11 -13.44
N PRO A 40 -10.17 19.43 -13.21
CA PRO A 40 -10.33 19.99 -11.86
C PRO A 40 -11.47 19.37 -11.05
N PHE A 41 -12.52 18.90 -11.72
CA PHE A 41 -13.67 18.24 -11.09
C PHE A 41 -13.32 16.89 -10.45
N ALA A 42 -12.17 16.30 -10.79
CA ALA A 42 -11.69 15.07 -10.16
C ALA A 42 -11.59 15.19 -8.62
N LEU A 43 -11.26 16.37 -8.11
CA LEU A 43 -11.17 16.63 -6.67
C LEU A 43 -12.52 16.47 -5.93
N LEU A 44 -13.62 16.52 -6.65
CA LEU A 44 -14.97 16.29 -6.11
C LEU A 44 -15.42 14.82 -6.26
N SER A 45 -14.61 14.01 -6.94
CA SER A 45 -14.94 12.60 -7.20
C SER A 45 -14.64 11.73 -5.98
N PRO A 46 -15.57 10.81 -5.60
CA PRO A 46 -15.30 9.78 -4.60
C PRO A 46 -14.07 8.92 -4.92
N ASP A 47 -13.76 8.70 -6.20
CA ASP A 47 -12.59 7.94 -6.62
C ASP A 47 -11.27 8.62 -6.27
N PHE A 48 -11.22 9.95 -6.30
CA PHE A 48 -10.04 10.69 -5.83
C PHE A 48 -9.72 10.36 -4.37
N TYR A 49 -10.72 10.41 -3.50
CA TYR A 49 -10.53 10.12 -2.07
C TYR A 49 -10.19 8.65 -1.82
N ARG A 50 -10.75 7.72 -2.60
CA ARG A 50 -10.42 6.28 -2.51
C ARG A 50 -8.97 6.01 -2.92
N LEU A 51 -8.51 6.62 -4.02
CA LEU A 51 -7.11 6.47 -4.46
C LEU A 51 -6.15 7.12 -3.47
N LYS A 52 -6.49 8.30 -2.95
CA LYS A 52 -5.71 8.96 -1.91
C LYS A 52 -5.59 8.08 -0.66
N ALA A 53 -6.70 7.54 -0.17
CA ALA A 53 -6.72 6.65 0.98
C ALA A 53 -5.89 5.37 0.76
N LEU A 54 -5.92 4.80 -0.45
CA LEU A 54 -5.10 3.65 -0.81
C LEU A 54 -3.61 3.96 -0.75
N VAL A 55 -3.18 5.09 -1.30
CA VAL A 55 -1.77 5.51 -1.27
C VAL A 55 -1.31 5.75 0.17
N GLU A 56 -2.14 6.38 0.99
CA GLU A 56 -1.87 6.59 2.41
C GLU A 56 -1.77 5.26 3.17
N ALA A 57 -2.69 4.32 2.93
CA ALA A 57 -2.65 2.98 3.52
C ALA A 57 -1.38 2.21 3.14
N ASN A 58 -0.97 2.25 1.87
CA ASN A 58 0.29 1.66 1.43
C ASN A 58 1.50 2.26 2.16
N GLY A 59 1.49 3.57 2.37
CA GLY A 59 2.55 4.27 3.11
C GLY A 59 2.61 3.85 4.58
N GLU A 60 1.47 3.75 5.24
CA GLU A 60 1.40 3.30 6.64
C GLU A 60 1.79 1.83 6.80
N ASP A 61 1.39 0.96 5.87
CA ASP A 61 1.81 -0.45 5.86
C ASP A 61 3.34 -0.59 5.75
N LEU A 62 3.96 0.15 4.84
CA LEU A 62 5.43 0.11 4.67
C LEU A 62 6.16 0.68 5.90
N LYS A 63 5.61 1.69 6.52
CA LYS A 63 6.13 2.24 7.77
C LYS A 63 6.05 1.22 8.90
N LEU A 64 4.96 0.48 8.99
CA LEU A 64 4.79 -0.58 9.98
C LEU A 64 5.76 -1.74 9.71
N GLU A 65 5.89 -2.19 8.46
CA GLU A 65 6.87 -3.22 8.06
C GLU A 65 8.30 -2.80 8.46
N TYR A 66 8.67 -1.56 8.20
CA TYR A 66 9.97 -1.02 8.59
C TYR A 66 10.19 -1.07 10.10
N ALA A 67 9.21 -0.60 10.88
CA ALA A 67 9.28 -0.58 12.34
C ALA A 67 9.39 -2.01 12.92
N GLN A 68 8.64 -2.96 12.37
CA GLN A 68 8.68 -4.37 12.79
C GLN A 68 10.02 -5.03 12.49
N LYS A 69 10.58 -4.81 11.29
CA LYS A 69 11.91 -5.32 10.94
C LYS A 69 12.99 -4.73 11.84
N LYS A 70 12.94 -3.43 12.10
CA LYS A 70 13.88 -2.75 13.00
C LYS A 70 13.79 -3.32 14.42
N ALA A 71 12.58 -3.55 14.94
CA ALA A 71 12.38 -4.11 16.28
C ALA A 71 12.93 -5.54 16.42
N ARG A 72 12.92 -6.33 15.32
CA ARG A 72 13.46 -7.69 15.28
C ARG A 72 14.94 -7.76 14.89
N HIS A 73 15.60 -6.61 14.73
CA HIS A 73 16.98 -6.52 14.23
C HIS A 73 17.17 -7.18 12.84
N GLU A 74 16.11 -7.22 12.04
CA GLU A 74 16.14 -7.71 10.67
C GLU A 74 16.63 -6.59 9.72
N GLN A 75 17.19 -6.99 8.59
CA GLN A 75 17.62 -6.04 7.58
C GLN A 75 16.41 -5.31 6.97
N THR A 76 16.43 -3.99 7.02
CA THR A 76 15.43 -3.14 6.37
C THR A 76 15.81 -2.90 4.91
N LEU A 77 14.80 -2.77 4.04
CA LEU A 77 15.02 -2.57 2.60
C LEU A 77 15.35 -1.12 2.25
N PHE A 78 14.91 -0.18 3.05
CA PHE A 78 15.20 1.24 2.93
C PHE A 78 15.49 1.85 4.30
N CYS A 79 16.27 2.93 4.34
CA CYS A 79 16.70 3.59 5.55
C CYS A 79 16.36 5.08 5.49
N PRO A 80 15.16 5.48 5.92
CA PRO A 80 14.78 6.89 5.92
C PRO A 80 15.66 7.69 6.89
N PRO A 81 15.85 9.00 6.61
CA PRO A 81 16.57 9.87 7.53
C PRO A 81 15.87 9.92 8.88
N THR A 82 16.65 9.99 9.97
CA THR A 82 16.11 10.01 11.33
C THR A 82 15.41 11.32 11.69
N THR A 83 15.71 12.39 10.95
CA THR A 83 15.22 13.75 11.20
C THR A 83 13.96 14.11 10.44
N ASP A 84 13.71 13.47 9.30
CA ASP A 84 12.58 13.77 8.43
C ASP A 84 11.73 12.54 8.16
N LYS A 85 10.41 12.78 8.02
CA LYS A 85 9.51 11.72 7.56
C LYS A 85 9.83 11.38 6.11
N PRO A 86 9.95 10.09 5.74
CA PRO A 86 10.15 9.70 4.36
C PRO A 86 9.01 10.24 3.50
N ARG A 87 9.34 10.89 2.40
CA ARG A 87 8.38 11.49 1.48
C ARG A 87 8.62 10.99 0.07
N VAL A 88 7.56 10.57 -0.56
CA VAL A 88 7.53 10.28 -1.99
C VAL A 88 6.58 11.28 -2.65
N GLY A 89 7.09 12.02 -3.64
CA GLY A 89 6.28 12.98 -4.39
C GLY A 89 5.25 12.28 -5.27
N LYS A 90 4.11 12.94 -5.51
CA LYS A 90 3.05 12.41 -6.38
C LYS A 90 3.57 12.10 -7.78
N THR A 91 4.32 13.01 -8.37
CA THR A 91 4.92 12.86 -9.72
C THR A 91 5.92 11.71 -9.74
N GLU A 92 6.76 11.60 -8.72
CA GLU A 92 7.76 10.55 -8.58
C GLU A 92 7.09 9.16 -8.49
N TYR A 93 6.05 9.04 -7.68
CA TYR A 93 5.32 7.79 -7.54
C TYR A 93 4.57 7.41 -8.80
N LEU A 94 3.87 8.36 -9.43
CA LEU A 94 3.16 8.13 -10.68
C LEU A 94 4.12 7.72 -11.82
N ALA A 95 5.29 8.35 -11.90
CA ALA A 95 6.32 7.97 -12.86
C ALA A 95 6.81 6.53 -12.64
N ALA A 96 7.01 6.13 -11.39
CA ALA A 96 7.39 4.76 -11.05
C ALA A 96 6.31 3.73 -11.42
N LEU A 97 5.03 4.04 -11.17
CA LEU A 97 3.91 3.20 -11.57
C LEU A 97 3.84 3.03 -13.10
N ARG A 98 4.02 4.12 -13.84
CA ARG A 98 4.02 4.11 -15.31
C ARG A 98 5.24 3.40 -15.90
N ALA A 99 6.35 3.34 -15.18
CA ALA A 99 7.56 2.61 -15.57
C ALA A 99 7.43 1.09 -15.46
N VAL A 100 6.41 0.58 -14.75
CA VAL A 100 6.12 -0.85 -14.71
C VAL A 100 5.73 -1.32 -16.12
N PRO A 101 6.40 -2.36 -16.67
CA PRO A 101 6.09 -2.89 -17.99
C PRO A 101 4.62 -3.27 -18.13
N LEU A 102 4.01 -3.00 -19.28
CA LEU A 102 2.57 -3.23 -19.51
C LEU A 102 2.14 -4.65 -19.17
N ASN A 103 2.93 -5.64 -19.54
CA ASN A 103 2.65 -7.06 -19.28
C ASN A 103 2.75 -7.46 -17.80
N ARG A 104 3.26 -6.58 -16.94
CA ARG A 104 3.41 -6.83 -15.50
C ARG A 104 2.46 -6.00 -14.63
N ARG A 105 1.82 -4.98 -15.19
CA ARG A 105 0.98 -4.05 -14.41
C ARG A 105 -0.17 -4.73 -13.68
N ALA A 106 -0.80 -5.73 -14.30
CA ALA A 106 -1.91 -6.46 -13.70
C ALA A 106 -1.51 -7.40 -12.55
N THR A 107 -0.22 -7.72 -12.43
CA THR A 107 0.32 -8.62 -11.40
C THR A 107 1.27 -7.92 -10.42
N THR A 108 1.47 -6.62 -10.56
CA THR A 108 2.33 -5.83 -9.67
C THR A 108 1.46 -4.99 -8.73
N ASP A 109 1.67 -5.14 -7.43
CA ASP A 109 0.99 -4.35 -6.41
C ASP A 109 1.55 -2.92 -6.36
N THR A 110 0.68 -1.94 -6.22
CA THR A 110 1.06 -0.53 -6.06
C THR A 110 1.93 -0.28 -4.83
N LYS A 111 1.76 -1.05 -3.76
CA LYS A 111 2.61 -0.99 -2.56
C LYS A 111 4.05 -1.44 -2.86
N ASP A 112 4.23 -2.45 -3.69
CA ASP A 112 5.57 -2.91 -4.08
C ASP A 112 6.32 -1.86 -4.91
N VAL A 113 5.61 -1.14 -5.76
CA VAL A 113 6.19 0.00 -6.48
C VAL A 113 6.61 1.11 -5.53
N LEU A 114 5.78 1.44 -4.53
CA LEU A 114 6.12 2.44 -3.51
C LEU A 114 7.36 2.01 -2.70
N ARG A 115 7.45 0.73 -2.33
CA ARG A 115 8.62 0.15 -1.67
C ARG A 115 9.88 0.36 -2.51
N THR A 116 9.82 0.05 -3.80
CA THR A 116 10.95 0.24 -4.72
C THR A 116 11.38 1.70 -4.82
N VAL A 117 10.44 2.64 -4.84
CA VAL A 117 10.76 4.08 -4.82
C VAL A 117 11.48 4.46 -3.53
N LEU A 118 11.01 3.97 -2.38
CA LEU A 118 11.65 4.23 -1.08
C LEU A 118 13.06 3.62 -0.99
N GLU A 119 13.26 2.41 -1.51
CA GLU A 119 14.58 1.76 -1.57
C GLU A 119 15.59 2.58 -2.40
N LYS A 120 15.15 3.11 -3.52
CA LYS A 120 16.01 3.95 -4.38
C LYS A 120 16.31 5.31 -3.75
N LYS A 121 15.33 5.89 -3.08
CA LYS A 121 15.44 7.23 -2.49
C LYS A 121 16.21 7.23 -1.18
N TYR A 122 16.03 6.19 -0.38
CA TYR A 122 16.62 6.04 0.95
C TYR A 122 17.37 4.70 1.06
N PRO A 123 18.44 4.50 0.28
CA PRO A 123 19.19 3.24 0.32
C PRO A 123 19.85 3.04 1.69
N CYS A 124 19.84 1.78 2.17
CA CYS A 124 20.58 1.38 3.36
C CYS A 124 22.04 1.09 3.03
N GLY A 125 22.96 1.34 4.00
CA GLY A 125 24.32 0.84 3.97
C GLY A 125 25.29 1.56 3.04
N ARG A 126 24.97 2.73 2.51
CA ARG A 126 25.97 3.63 1.94
C ARG A 126 26.60 4.47 3.06
N THR A 127 27.51 3.87 3.79
CA THR A 127 28.57 4.63 4.40
C THR A 127 29.44 5.18 3.29
N ALA A 128 29.45 6.48 3.18
CA ALA A 128 30.38 7.16 2.31
C ALA A 128 31.82 6.80 2.67
#